data_c07a7e3b2a3174a66b62b45606db7724
#
_entry.id   c07a7e3b2a3174a66b62b45606db7724
#
_cell.length_a   1.000
_cell.length_b   1.000
_cell.length_c   1.000
_cell.angle_alpha   90.00
_cell.angle_beta   90.00
_cell.angle_gamma   90.00
#
_symmetry.space_group_name_H-M   'P 1'
#
loop_
_entity.id
_entity.type
_entity.pdbx_description
1 polymer ?
#
loop_
_entity_poly.entity_id
_entity_poly.type
_entity_poly.pdbx_seq_one_letter_code
_entity_poly.pdbx_strand_id
1 'polypeptide(L)'
;MQQEALTAISMGGFFLAHNYRSVNNEWDYRVEPDYEFASLKPEHYTVVAGLFDINNLKLLMGIDLSDYVNAVSRSYTDVEWADLVHATDGIVYDLPKVVGLPSKAENNALTQEDLDLLHSLKEPFYAEACEAMQARVRKELESVKDVRIETTPEVAVDKLFDAIVAPYKGKVVFVDFWNTWCGPCRASIKANEPLKSGELKSDDLVWIYIANETSPLVAYKTGIAKIAGKHYRLNDAQWKYLCEKFRIDGIPSYVLVDRDGSYKLRNDFRDHDLMKKTLKGMLE
;
A
#
# COMPACT_ATOMS: atom_id res chain seq x y z
N MET A 1 11.44 26.47 11.62
CA MET A 1 12.73 26.81 10.95
C MET A 1 13.58 25.59 10.62
N GLN A 2 14.06 24.76 11.60
CA GLN A 2 14.88 23.58 11.29
C GLN A 2 14.14 22.53 10.45
N GLN A 3 12.89 22.26 10.77
CA GLN A 3 12.03 21.33 10.04
C GLN A 3 11.76 21.81 8.60
N GLU A 4 11.44 23.08 8.42
CA GLU A 4 11.23 23.69 7.10
C GLU A 4 12.51 23.66 6.26
N ALA A 5 13.68 23.85 6.88
CA ALA A 5 14.97 23.78 6.18
C ALA A 5 15.30 22.33 5.76
N LEU A 6 15.04 21.32 6.60
CA LEU A 6 15.25 19.91 6.24
C LEU A 6 14.27 19.45 5.15
N THR A 7 13.00 19.84 5.24
CA THR A 7 12.02 19.62 4.18
C THR A 7 12.46 20.31 2.88
N ALA A 8 12.94 21.55 2.95
CA ALA A 8 13.41 22.29 1.78
C ALA A 8 14.67 21.64 1.17
N ILE A 9 15.57 21.07 1.97
CA ILE A 9 16.78 20.41 1.48
C ILE A 9 16.46 19.05 0.87
N SER A 10 15.58 18.25 1.50
CA SER A 10 15.14 16.94 0.96
C SER A 10 14.34 17.12 -0.32
N MET A 11 13.40 18.06 -0.35
CA MET A 11 12.66 18.42 -1.56
C MET A 11 13.58 19.08 -2.60
N GLY A 12 14.51 19.92 -2.21
CA GLY A 12 15.50 20.53 -3.10
C GLY A 12 16.35 19.47 -3.81
N GLY A 13 16.81 18.45 -3.09
CA GLY A 13 17.54 17.32 -3.68
C GLY A 13 16.68 16.51 -4.65
N PHE A 14 15.43 16.24 -4.29
CA PHE A 14 14.47 15.57 -5.16
C PHE A 14 14.16 16.43 -6.42
N PHE A 15 13.88 17.71 -6.27
CA PHE A 15 13.61 18.62 -7.38
C PHE A 15 14.83 18.84 -8.27
N LEU A 16 16.04 18.90 -7.73
CA LEU A 16 17.26 18.99 -8.52
C LEU A 16 17.48 17.75 -9.36
N ALA A 17 17.29 16.55 -8.80
CA ALA A 17 17.36 15.29 -9.52
C ALA A 17 16.25 15.21 -10.58
N HIS A 18 15.03 15.64 -10.25
CA HIS A 18 13.89 15.65 -11.16
C HIS A 18 14.07 16.67 -12.29
N ASN A 19 14.48 17.90 -11.99
CA ASN A 19 14.73 18.93 -13.00
C ASN A 19 15.92 18.58 -13.90
N TYR A 20 16.95 17.95 -13.36
CA TYR A 20 18.09 17.49 -14.16
C TYR A 20 17.63 16.46 -15.22
N ARG A 21 16.79 15.50 -14.84
CA ARG A 21 16.17 14.55 -15.75
C ARG A 21 15.30 15.24 -16.82
N SER A 22 14.48 16.19 -16.42
CA SER A 22 13.60 16.94 -17.30
C SER A 22 14.36 17.74 -18.35
N VAL A 23 15.45 18.43 -17.93
CA VAL A 23 16.28 19.25 -18.84
C VAL A 23 17.05 18.41 -19.85
N ASN A 24 17.41 17.18 -19.51
CA ASN A 24 18.16 16.29 -20.40
C ASN A 24 17.28 15.31 -21.19
N ASN A 25 15.95 15.50 -21.23
CA ASN A 25 14.99 14.62 -21.90
C ASN A 25 14.99 13.16 -21.45
N GLU A 26 15.39 12.90 -20.20
CA GLU A 26 15.48 11.56 -19.61
C GLU A 26 14.12 10.89 -19.37
N TRP A 27 13.04 11.58 -19.66
CA TRP A 27 11.69 11.03 -19.65
C TRP A 27 11.36 10.15 -20.86
N ASP A 28 12.23 10.12 -21.87
CA ASP A 28 12.10 9.16 -22.95
C ASP A 28 12.69 7.82 -22.51
N TYR A 29 11.85 6.96 -21.95
CA TYR A 29 12.20 5.60 -21.52
C TYR A 29 12.83 4.71 -22.62
N ARG A 30 12.91 5.21 -23.85
CA ARG A 30 13.49 4.53 -25.00
C ARG A 30 14.97 4.85 -25.21
N VAL A 31 15.50 5.80 -24.46
CA VAL A 31 16.90 6.22 -24.55
C VAL A 31 17.58 5.86 -23.24
N GLU A 32 18.53 4.92 -23.27
CA GLU A 32 19.40 4.68 -22.12
C GLU A 32 20.28 5.91 -21.91
N PRO A 33 20.35 6.46 -20.66
CA PRO A 33 21.17 7.63 -20.40
C PRO A 33 22.66 7.29 -20.56
N ASP A 34 23.38 8.05 -21.37
CA ASP A 34 24.84 7.93 -21.61
C ASP A 34 25.71 8.37 -20.42
N TYR A 35 25.14 8.60 -19.23
CA TYR A 35 25.90 9.04 -18.07
C TYR A 35 25.52 8.23 -16.82
N GLU A 36 26.56 7.88 -16.06
CA GLU A 36 26.38 7.41 -14.68
C GLU A 36 25.72 8.51 -13.87
N PHE A 37 24.53 8.22 -13.34
CA PHE A 37 23.95 9.04 -12.29
C PHE A 37 25.02 9.20 -11.20
N ALA A 38 25.51 10.40 -10.99
CA ALA A 38 26.31 10.69 -9.80
C ALA A 38 25.37 10.47 -8.62
N SER A 39 25.40 9.26 -8.05
CA SER A 39 24.73 8.98 -6.78
C SER A 39 25.13 10.08 -5.81
N LEU A 40 24.15 10.67 -5.12
CA LEU A 40 24.44 11.65 -4.10
C LEU A 40 25.41 10.98 -3.12
N LYS A 41 26.65 11.47 -3.08
CA LYS A 41 27.70 10.89 -2.26
C LYS A 41 27.48 11.28 -0.80
N PRO A 42 27.92 10.46 0.17
CA PRO A 42 27.79 10.76 1.60
C PRO A 42 28.22 12.19 1.97
N GLU A 43 29.28 12.71 1.36
CA GLU A 43 29.78 14.07 1.60
C GLU A 43 28.77 15.19 1.30
N HIS A 44 27.78 14.96 0.42
CA HIS A 44 26.73 15.94 0.15
C HIS A 44 25.73 16.07 1.30
N TYR A 45 25.56 15.01 2.10
CA TYR A 45 24.66 14.99 3.25
C TYR A 45 25.34 15.39 4.55
N THR A 46 26.67 15.18 4.67
CA THR A 46 27.45 15.49 5.85
C THR A 46 27.32 16.95 6.27
N VAL A 47 27.33 17.87 5.30
CA VAL A 47 27.15 19.30 5.56
C VAL A 47 25.77 19.58 6.17
N VAL A 48 24.73 18.88 5.70
CA VAL A 48 23.35 19.05 6.17
C VAL A 48 23.18 18.45 7.56
N ALA A 49 23.71 17.25 7.80
CA ALA A 49 23.63 16.59 9.10
C ALA A 49 24.35 17.42 10.19
N GLY A 50 25.46 18.09 9.86
CA GLY A 50 26.18 18.95 10.78
C GLY A 50 25.48 20.28 11.13
N LEU A 51 24.47 20.69 10.38
CA LEU A 51 23.74 21.95 10.61
C LEU A 51 22.53 21.78 11.55
N PHE A 52 22.08 20.56 11.81
CA PHE A 52 20.83 20.29 12.54
C PHE A 52 21.02 19.24 13.61
N ASP A 53 20.25 19.34 14.69
CA ASP A 53 20.07 18.25 15.66
C ASP A 53 19.13 17.21 15.03
N ILE A 54 19.72 16.28 14.27
CA ILE A 54 18.99 15.21 13.55
C ILE A 54 18.30 14.21 14.49
N ASN A 55 18.62 14.21 15.79
CA ASN A 55 17.97 13.39 16.81
C ASN A 55 16.82 14.11 17.51
N ASN A 56 16.41 15.27 17.01
CA ASN A 56 15.26 15.98 17.55
C ASN A 56 13.93 15.33 17.08
N LEU A 57 13.13 14.81 18.02
CA LEU A 57 11.81 14.19 17.75
C LEU A 57 10.88 15.05 16.89
N LYS A 58 11.02 16.40 16.94
CA LYS A 58 10.21 17.29 16.11
C LYS A 58 10.44 17.11 14.61
N LEU A 59 11.57 16.52 14.21
CA LEU A 59 11.85 16.22 12.81
C LEU A 59 10.94 15.13 12.26
N LEU A 60 10.50 14.18 13.11
CA LEU A 60 9.54 13.13 12.73
C LEU A 60 8.14 13.66 12.45
N MET A 61 7.84 14.90 12.83
CA MET A 61 6.56 15.54 12.51
C MET A 61 6.49 16.02 11.05
N GLY A 62 7.61 16.03 10.33
CA GLY A 62 7.65 16.32 8.90
C GLY A 62 7.32 15.06 8.09
N ILE A 63 6.36 15.18 7.19
CA ILE A 63 5.87 14.06 6.34
C ILE A 63 6.99 13.47 5.49
N ASP A 64 7.97 14.29 5.11
CA ASP A 64 9.00 13.92 4.12
C ASP A 64 10.23 13.24 4.72
N LEU A 65 10.45 13.29 6.04
CA LEU A 65 11.67 12.73 6.65
C LEU A 65 11.69 11.20 6.54
N SER A 66 10.57 10.53 6.75
CA SER A 66 10.49 9.06 6.67
C SER A 66 10.74 8.56 5.23
N ASP A 67 10.20 9.24 4.24
CA ASP A 67 10.40 8.91 2.83
C ASP A 67 11.84 9.19 2.39
N TYR A 68 12.40 10.32 2.82
CA TYR A 68 13.80 10.66 2.58
C TYR A 68 14.75 9.64 3.21
N VAL A 69 14.59 9.33 4.49
CA VAL A 69 15.42 8.35 5.20
C VAL A 69 15.29 6.97 4.58
N ASN A 70 14.08 6.55 4.22
CA ASN A 70 13.83 5.28 3.57
C ASN A 70 14.48 5.19 2.18
N ALA A 71 14.45 6.27 1.40
CA ALA A 71 15.10 6.32 0.09
C ALA A 71 16.63 6.30 0.21
N VAL A 72 17.18 7.06 1.15
CA VAL A 72 18.64 7.19 1.34
C VAL A 72 19.22 5.93 1.97
N SER A 73 18.60 5.40 3.02
CA SER A 73 19.12 4.25 3.76
C SER A 73 19.24 2.97 2.94
N ARG A 74 18.37 2.78 1.93
CA ARG A 74 18.45 1.63 1.01
C ARG A 74 19.71 1.62 0.15
N SER A 75 20.37 2.74 0.01
CA SER A 75 21.56 2.92 -0.83
C SER A 75 22.87 2.81 -0.05
N TYR A 76 22.81 2.64 1.29
CA TYR A 76 23.98 2.67 2.16
C TYR A 76 24.01 1.47 3.10
N THR A 77 25.22 1.02 3.44
CA THR A 77 25.44 0.07 4.54
C THR A 77 25.21 0.77 5.89
N ASP A 78 25.05 0.00 6.97
CA ASP A 78 24.88 0.54 8.32
C ASP A 78 26.07 1.46 8.75
N VAL A 79 27.29 1.12 8.31
CA VAL A 79 28.49 1.93 8.61
C VAL A 79 28.45 3.26 7.87
N GLU A 80 28.14 3.24 6.57
CA GLU A 80 27.99 4.45 5.76
C GLU A 80 26.84 5.33 6.26
N TRP A 81 25.76 4.70 6.73
CA TRP A 81 24.63 5.42 7.33
C TRP A 81 25.03 6.08 8.65
N ALA A 82 25.77 5.37 9.52
CA ALA A 82 26.30 5.92 10.78
C ALA A 82 27.22 7.14 10.53
N ASP A 83 28.10 7.03 9.54
CA ASP A 83 29.01 8.13 9.15
C ASP A 83 28.23 9.32 8.60
N LEU A 84 27.19 9.05 7.78
CA LEU A 84 26.35 10.07 7.18
C LEU A 84 25.59 10.89 8.22
N VAL A 85 24.96 10.20 9.20
CA VAL A 85 24.16 10.85 10.24
C VAL A 85 24.98 11.26 11.47
N HIS A 86 26.29 10.99 11.47
CA HIS A 86 27.21 11.24 12.59
C HIS A 86 26.72 10.66 13.92
N ALA A 87 26.06 9.49 13.87
CA ALA A 87 25.50 8.81 15.03
C ALA A 87 25.48 7.30 14.83
N THR A 88 25.60 6.56 15.93
CA THR A 88 25.47 5.09 15.98
C THR A 88 24.22 4.63 16.71
N ASP A 89 23.41 5.56 17.17
CA ASP A 89 22.12 5.36 17.83
C ASP A 89 21.24 6.62 17.69
N GLY A 90 19.96 6.49 18.08
CA GLY A 90 19.03 7.61 18.14
C GLY A 90 18.05 7.66 16.98
N ILE A 91 17.20 8.69 16.98
CA ILE A 91 15.96 8.74 16.17
C ILE A 91 16.24 8.55 14.69
N VAL A 92 17.13 9.34 14.10
CA VAL A 92 17.38 9.29 12.65
C VAL A 92 18.20 8.05 12.28
N TYR A 93 19.15 7.65 13.13
CA TYR A 93 19.95 6.45 12.90
C TYR A 93 19.08 5.18 12.89
N ASP A 94 18.12 5.08 13.81
CA ASP A 94 17.27 3.91 13.98
C ASP A 94 16.04 3.90 13.04
N LEU A 95 15.68 5.05 12.46
CA LEU A 95 14.49 5.18 11.59
C LEU A 95 14.44 4.16 10.43
N PRO A 96 15.54 3.88 9.69
CA PRO A 96 15.50 2.87 8.63
C PRO A 96 15.11 1.46 9.12
N LYS A 97 15.47 1.11 10.36
CA LYS A 97 15.17 -0.19 10.96
C LYS A 97 13.69 -0.35 11.29
N VAL A 98 13.00 0.76 11.57
CA VAL A 98 11.63 0.76 12.08
C VAL A 98 10.58 1.28 11.10
N VAL A 99 10.98 1.77 9.93
CA VAL A 99 10.10 2.46 8.97
C VAL A 99 8.84 1.68 8.58
N GLY A 100 8.91 0.35 8.54
CA GLY A 100 7.77 -0.52 8.23
C GLY A 100 6.89 -0.89 9.43
N LEU A 101 7.36 -0.66 10.67
CA LEU A 101 6.69 -1.15 11.87
C LEU A 101 5.38 -0.41 12.21
N PRO A 102 5.24 0.91 11.98
CA PRO A 102 3.96 1.58 12.14
C PRO A 102 2.84 0.97 11.28
N SER A 103 3.15 0.61 10.03
CA SER A 103 2.17 -0.07 9.16
C SER A 103 1.79 -1.46 9.70
N LYS A 104 2.75 -2.23 10.24
CA LYS A 104 2.46 -3.50 10.91
C LYS A 104 1.58 -3.28 12.15
N ALA A 105 1.86 -2.25 12.96
CA ALA A 105 1.05 -1.90 14.14
C ALA A 105 -0.39 -1.54 13.76
N GLU A 106 -0.60 -0.74 12.72
CA GLU A 106 -1.92 -0.38 12.19
C GLU A 106 -2.69 -1.59 11.65
N ASN A 107 -1.99 -2.63 11.26
CA ASN A 107 -2.59 -3.88 10.79
C ASN A 107 -2.68 -4.96 11.87
N ASN A 108 -2.34 -4.64 13.13
CA ASN A 108 -2.23 -5.59 14.24
C ASN A 108 -1.31 -6.78 13.93
N ALA A 109 -0.21 -6.51 13.25
CA ALA A 109 0.70 -7.50 12.68
C ALA A 109 2.13 -7.43 13.20
N LEU A 110 2.39 -6.69 14.30
CA LEU A 110 3.70 -6.72 14.97
C LEU A 110 3.95 -8.12 15.53
N THR A 111 5.10 -8.68 15.19
CA THR A 111 5.59 -9.96 15.67
C THR A 111 6.41 -9.78 16.96
N GLN A 112 6.77 -10.88 17.62
CA GLN A 112 7.69 -10.82 18.77
C GLN A 112 9.06 -10.29 18.34
N GLU A 113 9.56 -10.66 17.16
CA GLU A 113 10.82 -10.15 16.61
C GLU A 113 10.78 -8.63 16.39
N ASP A 114 9.66 -8.09 15.88
CA ASP A 114 9.47 -6.65 15.74
C ASP A 114 9.51 -5.94 17.10
N LEU A 115 8.87 -6.52 18.12
CA LEU A 115 8.88 -5.98 19.50
C LEU A 115 10.29 -6.04 20.12
N ASP A 116 11.00 -7.15 19.93
CA ASP A 116 12.37 -7.30 20.43
C ASP A 116 13.30 -6.29 19.77
N LEU A 117 13.16 -6.04 18.47
CA LEU A 117 13.88 -4.98 17.76
C LEU A 117 13.55 -3.61 18.38
N LEU A 118 12.27 -3.26 18.52
CA LEU A 118 11.84 -1.98 19.08
C LEU A 118 12.41 -1.75 20.48
N HIS A 119 12.39 -2.77 21.35
CA HIS A 119 12.93 -2.68 22.71
C HIS A 119 14.45 -2.69 22.79
N SER A 120 15.14 -3.11 21.71
CA SER A 120 16.61 -3.05 21.63
C SER A 120 17.14 -1.65 21.33
N LEU A 121 16.27 -0.76 20.82
CA LEU A 121 16.66 0.59 20.48
C LEU A 121 16.86 1.44 21.73
N LYS A 122 17.82 2.36 21.66
CA LYS A 122 18.12 3.27 22.77
C LYS A 122 16.99 4.28 23.00
N GLU A 123 16.35 4.71 21.91
CA GLU A 123 15.25 5.66 21.95
C GLU A 123 13.91 4.92 22.14
N PRO A 124 13.23 5.06 23.28
CA PRO A 124 12.01 4.31 23.58
C PRO A 124 10.79 4.76 22.77
N PHE A 125 10.84 5.93 22.13
CA PHE A 125 9.73 6.52 21.40
C PHE A 125 9.11 5.57 20.37
N TYR A 126 9.95 4.84 19.63
CA TYR A 126 9.45 3.94 18.58
C TYR A 126 8.65 2.76 19.16
N ALA A 127 9.13 2.18 20.26
CA ALA A 127 8.42 1.10 20.96
C ALA A 127 7.09 1.61 21.51
N GLU A 128 7.11 2.71 22.25
CA GLU A 128 5.92 3.32 22.84
C GLU A 128 4.87 3.68 21.78
N ALA A 129 5.29 4.29 20.67
CA ALA A 129 4.39 4.68 19.58
C ALA A 129 3.75 3.47 18.89
N CYS A 130 4.54 2.46 18.52
CA CYS A 130 4.05 1.28 17.82
C CYS A 130 3.14 0.42 18.73
N GLU A 131 3.50 0.23 19.99
CA GLU A 131 2.69 -0.52 20.96
C GLU A 131 1.37 0.19 21.27
N ALA A 132 1.40 1.51 21.49
CA ALA A 132 0.19 2.30 21.71
C ALA A 132 -0.75 2.23 20.48
N MET A 133 -0.20 2.32 19.28
CA MET A 133 -0.94 2.18 18.02
C MET A 133 -1.59 0.80 17.92
N GLN A 134 -0.81 -0.27 18.13
CA GLN A 134 -1.34 -1.65 18.08
C GLN A 134 -2.41 -1.91 19.17
N ALA A 135 -2.23 -1.38 20.37
CA ALA A 135 -3.23 -1.50 21.44
C ALA A 135 -4.54 -0.80 21.06
N ARG A 136 -4.47 0.39 20.48
CA ARG A 136 -5.64 1.11 19.95
C ARG A 136 -6.35 0.28 18.87
N VAL A 137 -5.59 -0.23 17.89
CA VAL A 137 -6.11 -1.05 16.80
C VAL A 137 -6.81 -2.30 17.33
N ARG A 138 -6.22 -3.00 18.30
CA ARG A 138 -6.85 -4.17 18.95
C ARG A 138 -8.20 -3.82 19.57
N LYS A 139 -8.28 -2.70 20.29
CA LYS A 139 -9.53 -2.22 20.88
C LYS A 139 -10.59 -1.90 19.81
N GLU A 140 -10.19 -1.26 18.72
CA GLU A 140 -11.11 -0.91 17.62
C GLU A 140 -11.57 -2.16 16.85
N LEU A 141 -10.72 -3.18 16.72
CA LEU A 141 -11.06 -4.44 16.07
C LEU A 141 -12.17 -5.21 16.79
N GLU A 142 -12.30 -5.05 18.12
CA GLU A 142 -13.42 -5.67 18.87
C GLU A 142 -14.79 -5.19 18.38
N SER A 143 -14.90 -3.93 17.94
CA SER A 143 -16.16 -3.37 17.42
C SER A 143 -16.56 -3.92 16.05
N VAL A 144 -15.62 -4.53 15.33
CA VAL A 144 -15.81 -5.11 13.98
C VAL A 144 -15.39 -6.58 13.92
N LYS A 145 -15.34 -7.27 15.07
CA LYS A 145 -14.89 -8.68 15.15
C LYS A 145 -15.71 -9.63 14.30
N ASP A 146 -17.01 -9.40 14.18
CA ASP A 146 -17.94 -10.24 13.43
C ASP A 146 -17.88 -9.98 11.90
N VAL A 147 -17.17 -8.93 11.46
CA VAL A 147 -16.98 -8.64 10.04
C VAL A 147 -15.98 -9.61 9.46
N ARG A 148 -16.45 -10.42 8.53
CA ARG A 148 -15.67 -11.49 7.93
C ARG A 148 -14.86 -11.01 6.74
N ILE A 149 -13.57 -11.32 6.75
CA ILE A 149 -12.69 -11.32 5.59
C ILE A 149 -12.54 -12.80 5.17
N GLU A 150 -12.69 -13.10 3.90
CA GLU A 150 -12.50 -14.46 3.39
C GLU A 150 -11.03 -14.87 3.54
N THR A 151 -10.80 -16.12 3.90
CA THR A 151 -9.44 -16.66 4.00
C THR A 151 -8.81 -16.71 2.61
N THR A 152 -7.67 -16.05 2.45
CA THR A 152 -6.90 -16.13 1.20
C THR A 152 -6.39 -17.57 1.03
N PRO A 153 -6.59 -18.19 -0.15
CA PRO A 153 -6.10 -19.55 -0.40
C PRO A 153 -4.59 -19.67 -0.24
N GLU A 154 -4.14 -20.70 0.48
CA GLU A 154 -2.73 -21.05 0.64
C GLU A 154 -2.22 -21.85 -0.55
N VAL A 155 -1.93 -21.18 -1.64
CA VAL A 155 -1.45 -21.74 -2.90
C VAL A 155 -0.27 -20.94 -3.44
N ALA A 156 0.43 -21.47 -4.41
CA ALA A 156 1.43 -20.70 -5.15
C ALA A 156 0.77 -19.47 -5.79
N VAL A 157 1.47 -18.33 -5.80
CA VAL A 157 0.89 -17.02 -6.15
C VAL A 157 0.31 -16.98 -7.56
N ASP A 158 0.88 -17.76 -8.49
CA ASP A 158 0.40 -17.91 -9.88
C ASP A 158 -0.97 -18.61 -9.98
N LYS A 159 -1.37 -19.36 -8.94
CA LYS A 159 -2.66 -20.06 -8.81
C LYS A 159 -3.67 -19.30 -7.95
N LEU A 160 -3.26 -18.19 -7.33
CA LEU A 160 -4.07 -17.50 -6.34
C LEU A 160 -5.42 -17.04 -6.88
N PHE A 161 -5.44 -16.37 -8.04
CA PHE A 161 -6.70 -15.88 -8.61
C PHE A 161 -7.66 -17.03 -8.94
N ASP A 162 -7.11 -18.06 -9.57
CA ASP A 162 -7.90 -19.25 -9.94
C ASP A 162 -8.48 -19.93 -8.69
N ALA A 163 -7.70 -20.00 -7.59
CA ALA A 163 -8.18 -20.56 -6.32
C ALA A 163 -9.25 -19.69 -5.64
N ILE A 164 -9.16 -18.34 -5.75
CA ILE A 164 -10.19 -17.42 -5.24
C ILE A 164 -11.51 -17.61 -5.98
N VAL A 165 -11.50 -17.80 -7.29
CA VAL A 165 -12.73 -17.89 -8.09
C VAL A 165 -13.27 -19.31 -8.24
N ALA A 166 -12.44 -20.34 -8.01
CA ALA A 166 -12.82 -21.75 -8.17
C ALA A 166 -14.13 -22.17 -7.44
N PRO A 167 -14.42 -21.69 -6.21
CA PRO A 167 -15.66 -22.03 -5.51
C PRO A 167 -16.94 -21.56 -6.24
N TYR A 168 -16.80 -20.67 -7.22
CA TYR A 168 -17.92 -20.02 -7.93
C TYR A 168 -18.07 -20.49 -9.37
N LYS A 169 -17.45 -21.60 -9.73
CA LYS A 169 -17.58 -22.20 -11.07
C LYS A 169 -19.06 -22.41 -11.43
N GLY A 170 -19.43 -22.05 -12.66
CA GLY A 170 -20.80 -22.06 -13.15
C GLY A 170 -21.58 -20.78 -12.90
N LYS A 171 -20.98 -19.82 -12.18
CA LYS A 171 -21.55 -18.49 -11.92
C LYS A 171 -20.77 -17.40 -12.64
N VAL A 172 -21.41 -16.27 -12.84
CA VAL A 172 -20.73 -15.03 -13.24
C VAL A 172 -20.09 -14.42 -12.01
N VAL A 173 -18.80 -14.06 -12.08
CA VAL A 173 -18.10 -13.41 -10.95
C VAL A 173 -17.59 -12.05 -11.37
N PHE A 174 -18.04 -11.02 -10.66
CA PHE A 174 -17.53 -9.67 -10.79
C PHE A 174 -16.49 -9.42 -9.69
N VAL A 175 -15.25 -9.19 -10.10
CA VAL A 175 -14.14 -8.93 -9.18
C VAL A 175 -13.73 -7.47 -9.26
N ASP A 176 -13.74 -6.76 -8.12
CA ASP A 176 -13.36 -5.35 -7.96
C ASP A 176 -12.05 -5.25 -7.17
N PHE A 177 -11.03 -4.70 -7.82
CA PHE A 177 -9.75 -4.35 -7.18
C PHE A 177 -9.86 -2.94 -6.63
N TRP A 178 -9.79 -2.81 -5.32
CA TRP A 178 -10.03 -1.55 -4.63
C TRP A 178 -9.16 -1.39 -3.37
N ASN A 179 -9.18 -0.21 -2.76
CA ASN A 179 -8.62 0.02 -1.41
C ASN A 179 -9.41 1.11 -0.67
N THR A 180 -9.31 1.14 0.65
CA THR A 180 -10.08 2.07 1.50
C THR A 180 -9.75 3.54 1.24
N TRP A 181 -8.54 3.85 0.83
CA TRP A 181 -8.08 5.19 0.47
C TRP A 181 -8.50 5.63 -0.96
N CYS A 182 -8.95 4.69 -1.79
CA CYS A 182 -9.36 4.96 -3.16
C CYS A 182 -10.76 5.60 -3.21
N GLY A 183 -10.83 6.90 -3.37
CA GLY A 183 -12.09 7.66 -3.47
C GLY A 183 -13.00 7.18 -4.60
N PRO A 184 -12.53 7.10 -5.87
CA PRO A 184 -13.32 6.58 -6.99
C PRO A 184 -13.83 5.15 -6.77
N CYS A 185 -13.02 4.26 -6.17
CA CYS A 185 -13.45 2.89 -5.86
C CYS A 185 -14.64 2.88 -4.90
N ARG A 186 -14.57 3.65 -3.81
CA ARG A 186 -15.67 3.76 -2.84
C ARG A 186 -16.95 4.31 -3.46
N ALA A 187 -16.82 5.27 -4.39
CA ALA A 187 -17.97 5.82 -5.12
C ALA A 187 -18.62 4.76 -6.01
N SER A 188 -17.85 4.01 -6.77
CA SER A 188 -18.33 2.90 -7.61
C SER A 188 -19.00 1.80 -6.77
N ILE A 189 -18.36 1.35 -5.70
CA ILE A 189 -18.92 0.35 -4.79
C ILE A 189 -20.27 0.82 -4.23
N LYS A 190 -20.36 2.08 -3.77
CA LYS A 190 -21.61 2.66 -3.26
C LYS A 190 -22.72 2.68 -4.33
N ALA A 191 -22.37 2.97 -5.59
CA ALA A 191 -23.32 2.96 -6.70
C ALA A 191 -23.80 1.54 -7.04
N ASN A 192 -22.97 0.50 -6.82
CA ASN A 192 -23.29 -0.90 -7.08
C ASN A 192 -24.21 -1.53 -6.01
N GLU A 193 -24.19 -1.03 -4.75
CA GLU A 193 -24.98 -1.65 -3.66
C GLU A 193 -26.49 -1.79 -3.98
N PRO A 194 -27.18 -0.75 -4.49
CA PRO A 194 -28.59 -0.88 -4.86
C PRO A 194 -28.83 -1.93 -5.96
N LEU A 195 -27.89 -2.11 -6.89
CA LEU A 195 -28.02 -3.08 -7.98
C LEU A 195 -28.03 -4.52 -7.47
N LYS A 196 -27.24 -4.83 -6.45
CA LYS A 196 -27.14 -6.17 -5.85
C LYS A 196 -28.44 -6.66 -5.21
N SER A 197 -29.23 -5.75 -4.68
CA SER A 197 -30.56 -6.06 -4.11
C SER A 197 -31.71 -5.84 -5.09
N GLY A 198 -31.44 -5.18 -6.22
CA GLY A 198 -32.38 -4.80 -7.27
C GLY A 198 -32.14 -5.55 -8.58
N GLU A 199 -31.78 -4.80 -9.63
CA GLU A 199 -31.74 -5.29 -11.03
C GLU A 199 -30.71 -6.41 -11.29
N LEU A 200 -29.64 -6.49 -10.49
CA LEU A 200 -28.62 -7.53 -10.58
C LEU A 200 -28.70 -8.55 -9.45
N LYS A 201 -29.83 -8.60 -8.73
CA LYS A 201 -30.05 -9.60 -7.69
C LYS A 201 -30.16 -10.97 -8.34
N SER A 202 -29.16 -11.82 -8.14
CA SER A 202 -29.12 -13.18 -8.67
C SER A 202 -28.17 -14.04 -7.84
N ASP A 203 -28.55 -15.28 -7.61
CA ASP A 203 -27.68 -16.28 -7.00
C ASP A 203 -26.56 -16.73 -7.97
N ASP A 204 -26.68 -16.42 -9.25
CA ASP A 204 -25.71 -16.69 -10.30
C ASP A 204 -24.68 -15.58 -10.50
N LEU A 205 -24.76 -14.48 -9.75
CA LEU A 205 -23.80 -13.39 -9.76
C LEU A 205 -23.09 -13.27 -8.41
N VAL A 206 -21.79 -13.42 -8.42
CA VAL A 206 -20.96 -13.30 -7.23
C VAL A 206 -20.13 -12.00 -7.31
N TRP A 207 -20.19 -11.22 -6.26
CA TRP A 207 -19.38 -10.00 -6.09
C TRP A 207 -18.18 -10.30 -5.21
N ILE A 208 -16.98 -10.15 -5.76
CA ILE A 208 -15.71 -10.30 -5.04
C ILE A 208 -14.99 -8.96 -4.99
N TYR A 209 -14.48 -8.62 -3.84
CA TYR A 209 -13.72 -7.40 -3.56
C TYR A 209 -12.32 -7.78 -3.11
N ILE A 210 -11.30 -7.37 -3.85
CA ILE A 210 -9.90 -7.63 -3.54
C ILE A 210 -9.23 -6.30 -3.17
N ALA A 211 -8.67 -6.25 -1.97
CA ALA A 211 -7.85 -5.14 -1.47
C ALA A 211 -6.52 -5.68 -0.97
N ASN A 212 -5.60 -4.80 -0.60
CA ASN A 212 -4.33 -5.17 0.01
C ASN A 212 -4.11 -4.48 1.37
N GLU A 213 -2.94 -4.74 1.95
CA GLU A 213 -2.55 -4.28 3.29
C GLU A 213 -2.34 -2.76 3.38
N THR A 214 -2.31 -2.03 2.27
CA THR A 214 -2.34 -0.56 2.29
C THR A 214 -3.69 0.00 2.74
N SER A 215 -4.72 -0.85 2.82
CA SER A 215 -5.97 -0.57 3.53
C SER A 215 -5.81 -0.98 4.99
N PRO A 216 -5.66 -0.05 5.96
CA PRO A 216 -5.51 -0.40 7.37
C PRO A 216 -6.65 -1.30 7.85
N LEU A 217 -6.34 -2.32 8.64
CA LEU A 217 -7.25 -3.42 8.94
C LEU A 217 -8.60 -2.98 9.53
N VAL A 218 -8.58 -2.01 10.47
CA VAL A 218 -9.81 -1.46 11.08
C VAL A 218 -10.63 -0.72 10.03
N ALA A 219 -10.01 0.17 9.25
CA ALA A 219 -10.69 0.92 8.19
C ALA A 219 -11.28 -0.03 7.14
N TYR A 220 -10.55 -1.08 6.79
CA TYR A 220 -11.02 -2.10 5.85
C TYR A 220 -12.25 -2.84 6.40
N LYS A 221 -12.16 -3.42 7.61
CA LYS A 221 -13.30 -4.13 8.22
C LYS A 221 -14.52 -3.23 8.40
N THR A 222 -14.32 -1.99 8.86
CA THR A 222 -15.41 -1.01 8.99
C THR A 222 -16.06 -0.69 7.64
N GLY A 223 -15.27 -0.58 6.59
CA GLY A 223 -15.74 -0.33 5.23
C GLY A 223 -16.58 -1.49 4.68
N ILE A 224 -16.02 -2.71 4.71
CA ILE A 224 -16.65 -3.89 4.14
C ILE A 224 -17.89 -4.36 4.90
N ALA A 225 -18.06 -3.95 6.17
CA ALA A 225 -19.29 -4.23 6.93
C ALA A 225 -20.57 -3.73 6.25
N LYS A 226 -20.45 -2.79 5.31
CA LYS A 226 -21.56 -2.17 4.57
C LYS A 226 -21.59 -2.56 3.10
N ILE A 227 -20.75 -3.48 2.68
CA ILE A 227 -20.58 -3.87 1.28
C ILE A 227 -20.94 -5.37 1.16
N ALA A 228 -22.02 -5.65 0.45
CA ALA A 228 -22.42 -7.03 0.20
C ALA A 228 -21.48 -7.71 -0.80
N GLY A 229 -20.93 -8.87 -0.43
CA GLY A 229 -20.02 -9.64 -1.29
C GLY A 229 -18.97 -10.42 -0.51
N LYS A 230 -17.99 -10.94 -1.24
CA LYS A 230 -16.84 -11.68 -0.73
C LYS A 230 -15.61 -10.79 -0.69
N HIS A 231 -14.99 -10.68 0.45
CA HIS A 231 -13.92 -9.71 0.69
C HIS A 231 -12.60 -10.41 0.97
N TYR A 232 -11.61 -10.20 0.10
CA TYR A 232 -10.25 -10.69 0.26
C TYR A 232 -9.30 -9.53 0.53
N ARG A 233 -8.38 -9.71 1.46
CA ARG A 233 -7.33 -8.74 1.78
C ARG A 233 -5.97 -9.42 1.63
N LEU A 234 -5.30 -9.12 0.53
CA LEU A 234 -4.05 -9.76 0.12
C LEU A 234 -2.83 -9.08 0.75
N ASN A 235 -1.75 -9.83 0.91
CA ASN A 235 -0.45 -9.23 1.19
C ASN A 235 0.14 -8.55 -0.06
N ASP A 236 1.23 -7.80 0.13
CA ASP A 236 1.84 -7.00 -0.94
C ASP A 236 2.31 -7.86 -2.13
N ALA A 237 2.94 -9.00 -1.87
CA ALA A 237 3.41 -9.90 -2.94
C ALA A 237 2.27 -10.47 -3.78
N GLN A 238 1.18 -10.90 -3.14
CA GLN A 238 -0.02 -11.41 -3.79
C GLN A 238 -0.71 -10.33 -4.63
N TRP A 239 -0.82 -9.13 -4.07
CA TRP A 239 -1.41 -7.97 -4.75
C TRP A 239 -0.60 -7.58 -5.99
N LYS A 240 0.72 -7.41 -5.85
CA LYS A 240 1.61 -7.08 -6.97
C LYS A 240 1.50 -8.10 -8.09
N TYR A 241 1.55 -9.40 -7.75
CA TYR A 241 1.41 -10.46 -8.73
C TYR A 241 0.10 -10.37 -9.52
N LEU A 242 -1.04 -10.14 -8.83
CA LEU A 242 -2.33 -10.01 -9.51
C LEU A 242 -2.43 -8.74 -10.36
N CYS A 243 -1.84 -7.63 -9.90
CA CYS A 243 -1.74 -6.40 -10.70
C CYS A 243 -0.95 -6.63 -11.99
N GLU A 244 0.19 -7.32 -11.90
CA GLU A 244 1.01 -7.69 -13.07
C GLU A 244 0.26 -8.65 -13.99
N LYS A 245 -0.33 -9.73 -13.46
CA LYS A 245 -1.11 -10.73 -14.21
C LYS A 245 -2.21 -10.08 -15.04
N PHE A 246 -2.94 -9.11 -14.48
CA PHE A 246 -4.05 -8.44 -15.12
C PHE A 246 -3.67 -7.11 -15.77
N ARG A 247 -2.41 -6.65 -15.69
CA ARG A 247 -1.94 -5.34 -16.17
C ARG A 247 -2.77 -4.20 -15.56
N ILE A 248 -2.93 -4.23 -14.23
CA ILE A 248 -3.64 -3.21 -13.47
C ILE A 248 -2.64 -2.10 -13.11
N ASP A 249 -2.79 -0.94 -13.77
CA ASP A 249 -1.96 0.24 -13.54
C ASP A 249 -2.58 1.19 -12.50
N GLY A 250 -3.84 0.95 -12.11
CA GLY A 250 -4.56 1.77 -11.13
C GLY A 250 -5.93 1.20 -10.79
N ILE A 251 -6.49 1.66 -9.69
CA ILE A 251 -7.80 1.24 -9.19
C ILE A 251 -8.82 2.40 -9.22
N PRO A 252 -10.13 2.12 -9.42
CA PRO A 252 -10.74 0.80 -9.53
C PRO A 252 -10.38 0.08 -10.83
N SER A 253 -10.21 -1.24 -10.74
CA SER A 253 -10.06 -2.14 -11.89
C SER A 253 -10.91 -3.38 -11.68
N TYR A 254 -11.47 -3.90 -12.77
CA TYR A 254 -12.45 -4.97 -12.69
C TYR A 254 -12.02 -6.18 -13.50
N VAL A 255 -12.26 -7.36 -12.97
CA VAL A 255 -12.12 -8.62 -13.71
C VAL A 255 -13.47 -9.30 -13.73
N LEU A 256 -13.92 -9.68 -14.92
CA LEU A 256 -15.13 -10.45 -15.12
C LEU A 256 -14.77 -11.90 -15.38
N VAL A 257 -15.35 -12.82 -14.60
CA VAL A 257 -15.22 -14.26 -14.77
C VAL A 257 -16.54 -14.81 -15.30
N ASP A 258 -16.47 -15.58 -16.38
CA ASP A 258 -17.63 -16.23 -16.98
C ASP A 258 -17.93 -17.59 -16.30
N ARG A 259 -19.07 -18.17 -16.59
CA ARG A 259 -19.55 -19.44 -16.02
C ARG A 259 -18.60 -20.62 -16.30
N ASP A 260 -17.88 -20.59 -17.43
CA ASP A 260 -16.87 -21.60 -17.78
C ASP A 260 -15.54 -21.45 -17.00
N GLY A 261 -15.39 -20.34 -16.26
CA GLY A 261 -14.19 -19.99 -15.51
C GLY A 261 -13.19 -19.15 -16.31
N SER A 262 -13.47 -18.83 -17.57
CA SER A 262 -12.66 -17.87 -18.32
C SER A 262 -12.82 -16.47 -17.75
N TYR A 263 -11.75 -15.66 -17.80
CA TYR A 263 -11.79 -14.32 -17.21
C TYR A 263 -11.00 -13.29 -18.02
N LYS A 264 -11.42 -12.04 -17.91
CA LYS A 264 -10.73 -10.91 -18.53
C LYS A 264 -10.85 -9.62 -17.73
N LEU A 265 -9.84 -8.77 -17.85
CA LEU A 265 -9.88 -7.39 -17.35
C LEU A 265 -10.97 -6.59 -18.09
N ARG A 266 -11.76 -5.83 -17.34
CA ARG A 266 -12.88 -5.01 -17.82
C ARG A 266 -12.82 -3.59 -17.24
N ASN A 267 -11.74 -2.86 -17.54
CA ASN A 267 -11.61 -1.46 -17.10
C ASN A 267 -12.64 -0.52 -17.75
N ASP A 268 -13.28 -0.96 -18.84
CA ASP A 268 -14.44 -0.32 -19.43
C ASP A 268 -15.68 -0.33 -18.49
N PHE A 269 -15.69 -1.16 -17.45
CA PHE A 269 -16.72 -1.16 -16.40
C PHE A 269 -16.64 0.02 -15.42
N ARG A 270 -15.65 0.92 -15.60
CA ARG A 270 -15.71 2.27 -15.04
C ARG A 270 -16.90 3.07 -15.57
N ASP A 271 -17.40 2.72 -16.76
CA ASP A 271 -18.75 3.05 -17.23
C ASP A 271 -19.75 2.13 -16.53
N HIS A 272 -20.46 2.69 -15.56
CA HIS A 272 -21.40 1.97 -14.71
C HIS A 272 -22.60 1.41 -15.48
N ASP A 273 -23.08 2.13 -16.52
CA ASP A 273 -24.21 1.67 -17.33
C ASP A 273 -23.80 0.50 -18.23
N LEU A 274 -22.60 0.54 -18.80
CA LEU A 274 -22.04 -0.57 -19.56
C LEU A 274 -21.85 -1.81 -18.68
N MET A 275 -21.30 -1.65 -17.47
CA MET A 275 -21.13 -2.73 -16.50
C MET A 275 -22.47 -3.38 -16.17
N LYS A 276 -23.46 -2.59 -15.78
CA LYS A 276 -24.83 -3.05 -15.45
C LYS A 276 -25.48 -3.78 -16.63
N LYS A 277 -25.44 -3.21 -17.84
CA LYS A 277 -25.98 -3.83 -19.05
C LYS A 277 -25.33 -5.18 -19.35
N THR A 278 -24.00 -5.25 -19.24
CA THR A 278 -23.24 -6.47 -19.51
C THR A 278 -23.60 -7.56 -18.50
N LEU A 279 -23.55 -7.24 -17.19
CA LEU A 279 -23.87 -8.22 -16.15
C LEU A 279 -25.31 -8.72 -16.28
N LYS A 280 -26.26 -7.84 -16.57
CA LYS A 280 -27.67 -8.24 -16.79
C LYS A 280 -27.81 -9.21 -17.95
N GLY A 281 -27.17 -8.93 -19.10
CA GLY A 281 -27.22 -9.83 -20.26
C GLY A 281 -26.53 -11.19 -20.03
N MET A 282 -25.61 -11.30 -19.05
CA MET A 282 -25.02 -12.59 -18.68
C MET A 282 -25.88 -13.41 -17.70
N LEU A 283 -26.91 -12.80 -17.10
CA LEU A 283 -27.79 -13.45 -16.15
C LEU A 283 -29.11 -13.92 -16.83
N GLU A 284 -29.42 -13.40 -17.99
CA GLU A 284 -30.51 -13.84 -18.85
C GLU A 284 -30.14 -15.12 -19.63
#